data_fa81a1af2188c2f6e863d4e7fcfa1df0
#
_entry.id   fa81a1af2188c2f6e863d4e7fcfa1df0
#
_cell.length_a   1.000
_cell.length_b   1.000
_cell.length_c   1.000
_cell.angle_alpha   90.00
_cell.angle_beta   90.00
_cell.angle_gamma   90.00
#
_symmetry.space_group_name_H-M   'P 1'
#
loop_
_entity.id
_entity.type
_entity.pdbx_description
1 polymer ?
#
loop_
_entity_poly.entity_id
_entity_poly.type
_entity_poly.pdbx_seq_one_letter_code
_entity_poly.pdbx_strand_id
1 'polypeptide(L)'
;MVIQTADVIMPGNENAFETGRRGQISSIADLDESYRWLIEKNVTATLATVKRNGLPQLTPIWVAHDGVNILVNTKKGRLKDRNMRERSDVAILCVDPANPYHWMAINGKVVEMIEETDPAKGSQATDNVNELAQRYINTTPYPLRDPRGEVRVLFKVRPTYVMTFGPPPAG
;
A
#
# COMPACT_ATOMS: atom_id res chain seq x y z
N MET A 1 16.88 12.05 7.19
CA MET A 1 16.61 12.27 5.75
C MET A 1 15.65 13.45 5.65
N VAL A 2 15.97 14.50 4.88
CA VAL A 2 15.09 15.67 4.76
C VAL A 2 14.10 15.38 3.64
N ILE A 3 12.83 15.15 3.99
CA ILE A 3 11.74 15.10 3.01
C ILE A 3 11.50 16.54 2.55
N GLN A 4 11.71 16.79 1.26
CA GLN A 4 11.45 18.12 0.70
C GLN A 4 9.94 18.40 0.68
N THR A 5 9.55 19.55 1.21
CA THR A 5 8.17 20.04 1.11
C THR A 5 7.92 20.49 -0.34
N ALA A 6 6.86 20.00 -0.95
CA ALA A 6 6.42 20.49 -2.25
C ALA A 6 5.52 21.72 -2.02
N ASP A 7 5.99 22.89 -2.40
CA ASP A 7 5.21 24.13 -2.32
C ASP A 7 4.14 24.13 -3.43
N VAL A 8 2.92 23.74 -3.08
CA VAL A 8 1.75 24.02 -3.91
C VAL A 8 1.06 25.24 -3.32
N ILE A 9 1.48 26.42 -3.74
CA ILE A 9 0.83 27.67 -3.37
C ILE A 9 -0.32 27.91 -4.36
N MET A 10 -1.56 27.85 -3.86
CA MET A 10 -2.72 28.34 -4.60
C MET A 10 -2.77 29.87 -4.49
N PRO A 11 -2.70 30.62 -5.59
CA PRO A 11 -2.77 32.08 -5.54
C PRO A 11 -4.02 32.57 -4.80
N GLY A 12 -3.83 33.41 -3.78
CA GLY A 12 -4.90 34.02 -3.00
C GLY A 12 -5.37 33.22 -1.77
N ASN A 13 -4.74 32.09 -1.45
CA ASN A 13 -5.06 31.30 -0.27
C ASN A 13 -3.81 30.68 0.35
N GLU A 14 -2.84 31.50 0.67
CA GLU A 14 -1.49 31.16 1.11
C GLU A 14 -1.44 30.30 2.40
N ASN A 15 -2.55 30.21 3.13
CA ASN A 15 -2.67 29.43 4.37
C ASN A 15 -3.62 28.23 4.27
N ALA A 16 -4.25 27.97 3.13
CA ALA A 16 -5.32 26.96 3.05
C ALA A 16 -4.82 25.57 2.71
N PHE A 17 -3.61 25.42 2.18
CA PHE A 17 -3.04 24.14 1.80
C PHE A 17 -1.60 24.08 2.26
N GLU A 18 -1.37 23.65 3.49
CA GLU A 18 -0.04 23.18 3.83
C GLU A 18 0.28 21.93 2.99
N THR A 19 1.22 22.12 2.25
CA THR A 19 1.99 21.44 1.26
C THR A 19 2.28 20.00 1.57
N GLY A 20 2.03 19.14 0.59
CA GLY A 20 2.46 17.77 0.60
C GLY A 20 3.99 17.64 0.71
N ARG A 21 4.44 16.59 1.36
CA ARG A 21 5.85 16.22 1.44
C ARG A 21 6.18 15.16 0.42
N ARG A 22 7.37 15.24 -0.15
CA ARG A 22 7.87 14.21 -1.07
C ARG A 22 9.34 13.94 -0.83
N GLY A 23 9.75 12.70 -1.00
CA GLY A 23 11.15 12.33 -0.85
C GLY A 23 11.38 10.83 -0.88
N GLN A 24 12.64 10.47 -0.81
CA GLN A 24 13.04 9.08 -0.68
C GLN A 24 12.79 8.60 0.73
N ILE A 25 12.25 7.39 0.83
CA ILE A 25 12.09 6.65 2.09
C ILE A 25 12.58 5.21 1.89
N SER A 26 12.88 4.53 2.96
CA SER A 26 13.33 3.13 2.93
C SER A 26 12.51 2.23 3.84
N SER A 27 11.62 2.81 4.62
CA SER A 27 10.78 2.12 5.60
C SER A 27 9.46 2.87 5.78
N ILE A 28 8.39 2.15 6.11
CA ILE A 28 7.13 2.74 6.54
C ILE A 28 7.29 3.52 7.85
N ALA A 29 8.25 3.13 8.68
CA ALA A 29 8.58 3.85 9.90
C ALA A 29 9.14 5.28 9.66
N ASP A 30 9.59 5.58 8.43
CA ASP A 30 10.05 6.92 8.06
C ASP A 30 8.88 7.93 7.84
N LEU A 31 7.63 7.43 7.79
CA LEU A 31 6.43 8.24 7.59
C LEU A 31 5.94 8.86 8.90
N ASP A 32 5.40 10.07 8.80
CA ASP A 32 4.62 10.67 9.88
C ASP A 32 3.38 9.80 10.22
N GLU A 33 2.95 9.84 11.47
CA GLU A 33 1.84 9.03 11.98
C GLU A 33 0.54 9.24 11.19
N SER A 34 0.22 10.49 10.81
CA SER A 34 -0.98 10.83 10.04
C SER A 34 -1.03 10.13 8.69
N TYR A 35 0.12 9.89 8.05
CA TYR A 35 0.18 9.17 6.78
C TYR A 35 0.28 7.66 6.96
N ARG A 36 0.95 7.17 8.02
CA ARG A 36 0.87 5.74 8.41
C ARG A 36 -0.55 5.32 8.71
N TRP A 37 -1.35 6.22 9.31
CA TRP A 37 -2.77 6.03 9.54
C TRP A 37 -3.51 5.54 8.29
N LEU A 38 -3.18 6.06 7.10
CA LEU A 38 -3.78 5.66 5.81
C LEU A 38 -3.51 4.18 5.44
N ILE A 39 -2.50 3.55 6.04
CA ILE A 39 -2.20 2.12 5.86
C ILE A 39 -2.71 1.29 7.03
N GLU A 40 -2.72 1.86 8.24
CA GLU A 40 -3.09 1.17 9.47
C GLU A 40 -4.60 1.03 9.65
N LYS A 41 -5.37 1.94 9.09
CA LYS A 41 -6.84 1.90 9.10
C LYS A 41 -7.39 1.14 7.90
N ASN A 42 -8.70 0.99 7.85
CA ASN A 42 -9.41 0.30 6.76
C ASN A 42 -9.61 1.19 5.51
N VAL A 43 -8.59 1.95 5.15
CA VAL A 43 -8.56 2.74 3.92
C VAL A 43 -8.25 1.83 2.73
N THR A 44 -9.13 1.79 1.74
CA THR A 44 -8.88 1.04 0.52
C THR A 44 -7.82 1.76 -0.32
N ALA A 45 -6.71 1.08 -0.56
CA ALA A 45 -5.63 1.61 -1.40
C ALA A 45 -5.83 1.22 -2.88
N THR A 46 -5.23 1.98 -3.77
CA THR A 46 -5.10 1.62 -5.19
C THR A 46 -3.68 1.16 -5.47
N LEU A 47 -3.53 -0.08 -5.92
CA LEU A 47 -2.26 -0.64 -6.37
C LEU A 47 -2.13 -0.50 -7.88
N ALA A 48 -1.04 0.10 -8.34
CA ALA A 48 -0.60 0.12 -9.72
C ALA A 48 0.52 -0.90 -9.92
N THR A 49 0.36 -1.78 -10.91
CA THR A 49 1.38 -2.73 -11.37
C THR A 49 1.57 -2.57 -12.87
N VAL A 50 2.73 -2.94 -13.42
CA VAL A 50 3.03 -2.78 -14.85
C VAL A 50 2.80 -4.09 -15.58
N LYS A 51 1.94 -4.07 -16.60
CA LYS A 51 1.70 -5.20 -17.51
C LYS A 51 2.90 -5.45 -18.42
N ARG A 52 2.95 -6.63 -19.04
CA ARG A 52 4.03 -7.02 -19.96
C ARG A 52 4.19 -6.05 -21.16
N ASN A 53 3.10 -5.42 -21.59
CA ASN A 53 3.11 -4.42 -22.66
C ASN A 53 3.43 -2.98 -22.18
N GLY A 54 3.87 -2.81 -20.93
CA GLY A 54 4.21 -1.52 -20.36
C GLY A 54 3.02 -0.71 -19.80
N LEU A 55 1.79 -1.10 -20.07
CA LEU A 55 0.62 -0.38 -19.56
C LEU A 55 0.39 -0.65 -18.07
N PRO A 56 0.02 0.36 -17.28
CA PRO A 56 -0.34 0.16 -15.88
C PRO A 56 -1.65 -0.63 -15.74
N GLN A 57 -1.74 -1.39 -14.65
CA GLN A 57 -2.97 -2.00 -14.15
C GLN A 57 -3.25 -1.43 -12.77
N LEU A 58 -4.41 -0.82 -12.60
CA LEU A 58 -4.88 -0.30 -11.32
C LEU A 58 -5.91 -1.25 -10.72
N THR A 59 -5.78 -1.54 -9.42
CA THR A 59 -6.77 -2.34 -8.69
C THR A 59 -6.90 -1.84 -7.25
N PRO A 60 -8.13 -1.79 -6.70
CA PRO A 60 -8.30 -1.58 -5.27
C PRO A 60 -7.73 -2.78 -4.51
N ILE A 61 -7.11 -2.50 -3.38
CA ILE A 61 -6.54 -3.51 -2.47
C ILE A 61 -6.78 -3.12 -1.01
N TRP A 62 -6.82 -4.11 -0.16
CA TRP A 62 -6.54 -3.95 1.27
C TRP A 62 -5.02 -3.91 1.45
N VAL A 63 -4.56 -3.14 2.41
CA VAL A 63 -3.14 -2.89 2.63
C VAL A 63 -2.78 -2.99 4.11
N ALA A 64 -1.59 -3.49 4.40
CA ALA A 64 -0.97 -3.52 5.72
C ALA A 64 0.52 -3.17 5.60
N HIS A 65 1.22 -3.16 6.73
CA HIS A 65 2.68 -3.04 6.76
C HIS A 65 3.27 -3.89 7.90
N ASP A 66 4.56 -4.20 7.80
CA ASP A 66 5.33 -4.89 8.85
C ASP A 66 6.29 -3.93 9.60
N GLY A 67 6.03 -2.62 9.53
CA GLY A 67 6.88 -1.55 10.07
C GLY A 67 7.93 -1.07 9.08
N VAL A 68 8.34 -1.90 8.14
CA VAL A 68 9.36 -1.59 7.13
C VAL A 68 8.76 -1.59 5.72
N ASN A 69 8.06 -2.65 5.36
CA ASN A 69 7.49 -2.87 4.03
C ASN A 69 5.98 -2.71 4.04
N ILE A 70 5.41 -2.34 2.91
CA ILE A 70 3.98 -2.47 2.65
C ILE A 70 3.70 -3.94 2.30
N LEU A 71 2.62 -4.47 2.84
CA LEU A 71 2.16 -5.83 2.63
C LEU A 71 0.98 -5.85 1.66
N VAL A 72 1.15 -6.53 0.54
CA VAL A 72 0.13 -6.70 -0.51
C VAL A 72 -0.21 -8.17 -0.64
N ASN A 73 -1.45 -8.53 -0.32
CA ASN A 73 -1.92 -9.91 -0.39
C ASN A 73 -2.83 -10.10 -1.61
N THR A 74 -2.64 -11.19 -2.33
CA THR A 74 -3.46 -11.52 -3.49
C THR A 74 -3.56 -13.03 -3.71
N LYS A 75 -4.44 -13.46 -4.63
CA LYS A 75 -4.51 -14.86 -5.11
C LYS A 75 -3.47 -15.07 -6.21
N LYS A 76 -2.76 -16.18 -6.17
CA LYS A 76 -1.86 -16.66 -7.22
C LYS A 76 -2.57 -16.75 -8.56
N GLY A 77 -1.91 -16.32 -9.62
CA GLY A 77 -2.43 -16.33 -10.99
C GLY A 77 -3.28 -15.10 -11.37
N ARG A 78 -3.62 -14.19 -10.44
CA ARG A 78 -4.22 -12.90 -10.82
C ARG A 78 -3.24 -12.06 -11.63
N LEU A 79 -3.75 -11.14 -12.45
CA LEU A 79 -2.90 -10.29 -13.30
C LEU A 79 -1.87 -9.50 -12.48
N LYS A 80 -2.28 -8.92 -11.35
CA LYS A 80 -1.35 -8.22 -10.44
C LYS A 80 -0.27 -9.15 -9.85
N ASP A 81 -0.59 -10.40 -9.55
CA ASP A 81 0.40 -11.39 -9.09
C ASP A 81 1.45 -11.66 -10.19
N ARG A 82 1.01 -11.91 -11.43
CA ARG A 82 1.93 -12.11 -12.56
C ARG A 82 2.79 -10.86 -12.82
N ASN A 83 2.18 -9.67 -12.78
CA ASN A 83 2.90 -8.42 -13.00
C ASN A 83 4.00 -8.20 -11.97
N MET A 84 3.70 -8.39 -10.67
CA MET A 84 4.67 -8.20 -9.58
C MET A 84 5.78 -9.25 -9.57
N ARG A 85 5.51 -10.46 -10.07
CA ARG A 85 6.56 -11.49 -10.25
C ARG A 85 7.56 -11.13 -11.35
N GLU A 86 7.07 -10.51 -12.42
CA GLU A 86 7.89 -10.15 -13.56
C GLU A 86 8.56 -8.77 -13.41
N ARG A 87 7.90 -7.85 -12.70
CA ARG A 87 8.33 -6.45 -12.53
C ARG A 87 8.09 -6.02 -11.10
N SER A 88 9.18 -5.78 -10.40
CA SER A 88 9.13 -5.44 -8.98
C SER A 88 8.59 -4.04 -8.69
N ASP A 89 8.60 -3.13 -9.66
CA ASP A 89 8.18 -1.76 -9.46
C ASP A 89 6.65 -1.66 -9.37
N VAL A 90 6.18 -1.01 -8.31
CA VAL A 90 4.75 -0.78 -8.05
C VAL A 90 4.55 0.63 -7.51
N ALA A 91 3.31 1.14 -7.64
CA ALA A 91 2.88 2.34 -6.94
C ALA A 91 1.59 2.04 -6.17
N ILE A 92 1.45 2.67 -5.00
CA ILE A 92 0.30 2.50 -4.11
C ILE A 92 -0.19 3.88 -3.72
N LEU A 93 -1.48 4.14 -3.95
CA LEU A 93 -2.16 5.36 -3.55
C LEU A 93 -3.17 5.04 -2.45
N CYS A 94 -3.05 5.75 -1.33
CA CYS A 94 -4.02 5.75 -0.24
C CYS A 94 -4.65 7.14 -0.16
N VAL A 95 -5.99 7.20 -0.15
CA VAL A 95 -6.75 8.44 -0.03
C VAL A 95 -7.72 8.31 1.14
N ASP A 96 -7.71 9.27 2.04
CA ASP A 96 -8.66 9.31 3.14
C ASP A 96 -10.08 9.46 2.58
N PRO A 97 -10.99 8.52 2.83
CA PRO A 97 -12.36 8.60 2.31
C PRO A 97 -13.16 9.77 2.88
N ALA A 98 -12.76 10.30 4.04
CA ALA A 98 -13.41 11.46 4.67
C ALA A 98 -12.82 12.79 4.21
N ASN A 99 -11.57 12.80 3.75
CA ASN A 99 -10.88 14.00 3.27
C ASN A 99 -10.00 13.67 2.04
N PRO A 100 -10.48 13.88 0.81
CA PRO A 100 -9.74 13.54 -0.41
C PRO A 100 -8.46 14.35 -0.61
N TYR A 101 -8.25 15.40 0.18
CA TYR A 101 -6.98 16.15 0.22
C TYR A 101 -5.97 15.55 1.20
N HIS A 102 -6.35 14.54 2.00
CA HIS A 102 -5.42 13.77 2.81
C HIS A 102 -5.12 12.45 2.10
N TRP A 103 -3.96 12.40 1.45
CA TRP A 103 -3.56 11.24 0.67
C TRP A 103 -2.05 11.01 0.67
N MET A 104 -1.66 9.82 0.31
CA MET A 104 -0.28 9.40 0.17
C MET A 104 -0.12 8.50 -1.05
N ALA A 105 0.87 8.80 -1.88
CA ALA A 105 1.31 7.94 -2.98
C ALA A 105 2.73 7.43 -2.69
N ILE A 106 2.92 6.13 -2.77
CA ILE A 106 4.20 5.47 -2.51
C ILE A 106 4.64 4.72 -3.75
N ASN A 107 5.86 4.98 -4.23
CA ASN A 107 6.55 4.09 -5.14
C ASN A 107 7.36 3.08 -4.33
N GLY A 108 7.40 1.84 -4.78
CA GLY A 108 8.13 0.79 -4.09
C GLY A 108 8.56 -0.35 -5.00
N LYS A 109 9.37 -1.23 -4.44
CA LYS A 109 9.82 -2.45 -5.11
C LYS A 109 9.42 -3.68 -4.31
N VAL A 110 8.90 -4.69 -5.00
CA VAL A 110 8.74 -6.01 -4.40
C VAL A 110 10.12 -6.56 -4.04
N VAL A 111 10.31 -6.86 -2.76
CA VAL A 111 11.58 -7.38 -2.21
C VAL A 111 11.46 -8.82 -1.71
N GLU A 112 10.24 -9.27 -1.41
CA GLU A 112 9.97 -10.65 -1.00
C GLU A 112 8.58 -11.05 -1.47
N MET A 113 8.45 -12.33 -1.83
CA MET A 113 7.19 -12.97 -2.19
C MET A 113 7.07 -14.27 -1.42
N ILE A 114 5.94 -14.46 -0.73
CA ILE A 114 5.67 -15.62 0.11
C ILE A 114 4.36 -16.25 -0.35
N GLU A 115 4.40 -17.47 -0.86
CA GLU A 115 3.20 -18.26 -1.14
C GLU A 115 2.75 -18.98 0.13
N GLU A 116 1.45 -19.12 0.34
CA GLU A 116 0.92 -19.82 1.53
C GLU A 116 1.31 -21.31 1.58
N THR A 117 1.75 -21.87 0.47
CA THR A 117 2.28 -23.23 0.37
C THR A 117 3.74 -23.36 0.78
N ASP A 118 4.44 -22.27 1.07
CA ASP A 118 5.81 -22.30 1.59
C ASP A 118 5.84 -22.92 2.99
N PRO A 119 6.60 -24.02 3.20
CA PRO A 119 6.58 -24.74 4.47
C PRO A 119 7.16 -23.96 5.65
N ALA A 120 8.00 -22.95 5.39
CA ALA A 120 8.63 -22.16 6.44
C ALA A 120 7.94 -20.83 6.73
N LYS A 121 7.38 -20.18 5.70
CA LYS A 121 6.86 -18.81 5.78
C LYS A 121 5.39 -18.68 5.35
N GLY A 122 4.78 -19.72 4.81
CA GLY A 122 3.47 -19.66 4.17
C GLY A 122 2.35 -19.16 5.09
N SER A 123 2.45 -19.40 6.40
CA SER A 123 1.50 -18.86 7.38
C SER A 123 1.39 -17.35 7.31
N GLN A 124 2.48 -16.63 7.01
CA GLN A 124 2.45 -15.16 6.89
C GLN A 124 1.44 -14.67 5.83
N ALA A 125 1.28 -15.39 4.73
CA ALA A 125 0.32 -15.03 3.69
C ALA A 125 -1.12 -15.25 4.15
N THR A 126 -1.38 -16.34 4.89
CA THR A 126 -2.69 -16.66 5.46
C THR A 126 -3.04 -15.73 6.61
N ASP A 127 -2.11 -15.50 7.53
CA ASP A 127 -2.30 -14.64 8.69
C ASP A 127 -2.59 -13.21 8.26
N ASN A 128 -1.82 -12.70 7.29
CA ASN A 128 -2.02 -11.35 6.76
C ASN A 128 -3.41 -11.16 6.12
N VAL A 129 -3.89 -12.11 5.29
CA VAL A 129 -5.23 -11.95 4.69
C VAL A 129 -6.34 -12.07 5.74
N ASN A 130 -6.15 -12.85 6.80
CA ASN A 130 -7.09 -12.97 7.90
C ASN A 130 -7.14 -11.69 8.74
N GLU A 131 -5.98 -11.10 9.05
CA GLU A 131 -5.88 -9.79 9.70
C GLU A 131 -6.56 -8.69 8.88
N LEU A 132 -6.30 -8.65 7.58
CA LEU A 132 -6.95 -7.71 6.67
C LEU A 132 -8.47 -7.90 6.64
N ALA A 133 -8.96 -9.14 6.60
CA ALA A 133 -10.39 -9.43 6.63
C ALA A 133 -11.03 -8.97 7.95
N GLN A 134 -10.37 -9.22 9.08
CA GLN A 134 -10.83 -8.73 10.37
C GLN A 134 -10.90 -7.20 10.39
N ARG A 135 -9.89 -6.51 9.86
CA ARG A 135 -9.80 -5.05 9.87
C ARG A 135 -10.79 -4.40 8.91
N TYR A 136 -10.97 -4.92 7.69
CA TYR A 136 -11.78 -4.28 6.65
C TYR A 136 -13.25 -4.68 6.64
N ILE A 137 -13.56 -5.91 7.06
CA ILE A 137 -14.93 -6.47 6.99
C ILE A 137 -15.37 -7.16 8.28
N ASN A 138 -14.61 -7.00 9.37
CA ASN A 138 -14.88 -7.55 10.70
C ASN A 138 -15.16 -9.06 10.69
N THR A 139 -14.39 -9.82 9.92
CA THR A 139 -14.58 -11.26 9.75
C THR A 139 -13.24 -11.99 9.66
N THR A 140 -13.10 -13.10 10.38
CA THR A 140 -11.96 -14.00 10.29
C THR A 140 -12.41 -15.45 10.53
N PRO A 141 -11.85 -16.46 9.83
CA PRO A 141 -10.87 -16.35 8.74
C PRO A 141 -11.44 -15.65 7.50
N TYR A 142 -10.56 -15.24 6.57
CA TYR A 142 -10.95 -14.57 5.32
C TYR A 142 -12.01 -15.37 4.55
N PRO A 143 -13.23 -14.83 4.39
CA PRO A 143 -14.38 -15.62 3.92
C PRO A 143 -14.49 -15.72 2.40
N LEU A 144 -13.75 -14.88 1.64
CA LEU A 144 -13.89 -14.76 0.19
C LEU A 144 -12.86 -15.61 -0.57
N ARG A 145 -12.49 -16.76 -0.01
CA ARG A 145 -11.65 -17.74 -0.70
C ARG A 145 -12.43 -18.41 -1.83
N ASP A 146 -11.75 -18.68 -2.94
CA ASP A 146 -12.34 -19.48 -4.03
C ASP A 146 -12.58 -20.92 -3.54
N PRO A 147 -13.83 -21.42 -3.53
CA PRO A 147 -14.14 -22.76 -3.05
C PRO A 147 -13.51 -23.87 -3.90
N ARG A 148 -13.07 -23.56 -5.11
CA ARG A 148 -12.33 -24.48 -5.99
C ARG A 148 -10.85 -24.59 -5.63
N GLY A 149 -10.43 -23.89 -4.59
CA GLY A 149 -9.06 -23.78 -4.13
C GLY A 149 -8.37 -22.53 -4.64
N GLU A 150 -7.57 -21.96 -3.77
CA GLU A 150 -6.69 -20.83 -4.11
C GLU A 150 -5.42 -20.90 -3.27
N VAL A 151 -4.35 -20.36 -3.81
CA VAL A 151 -3.11 -20.13 -3.10
C VAL A 151 -2.99 -18.62 -2.88
N ARG A 152 -2.86 -18.19 -1.62
CA ARG A 152 -2.57 -16.78 -1.29
C ARG A 152 -1.10 -16.51 -1.49
N VAL A 153 -0.80 -15.28 -1.89
CA VAL A 153 0.56 -14.79 -2.06
C VAL A 153 0.68 -13.44 -1.36
N LEU A 154 1.65 -13.34 -0.47
CA LEU A 154 2.03 -12.11 0.19
C LEU A 154 3.25 -11.52 -0.51
N PHE A 155 3.16 -10.29 -0.97
CA PHE A 155 4.27 -9.51 -1.49
C PHE A 155 4.68 -8.47 -0.45
N LYS A 156 5.98 -8.41 -0.12
CA LYS A 156 6.54 -7.33 0.67
C LYS A 156 7.13 -6.29 -0.28
N VAL A 157 6.61 -5.09 -0.18
CA VAL A 157 6.99 -3.95 -1.03
C VAL A 157 7.79 -2.97 -0.20
N ARG A 158 9.08 -2.85 -0.49
CA ARG A 158 9.95 -1.85 0.11
C ARG A 158 9.62 -0.49 -0.50
N PRO A 159 9.22 0.51 0.31
CA PRO A 159 9.01 1.86 -0.19
C PRO A 159 10.34 2.47 -0.63
N THR A 160 10.32 3.26 -1.70
CA THR A 160 11.50 3.93 -2.25
C THR A 160 11.31 5.44 -2.35
N TYR A 161 10.07 5.87 -2.57
CA TYR A 161 9.72 7.27 -2.70
C TYR A 161 8.28 7.47 -2.23
N VAL A 162 8.04 8.59 -1.56
CA VAL A 162 6.70 8.99 -1.11
C VAL A 162 6.37 10.40 -1.58
N MET A 163 5.10 10.59 -1.88
CA MET A 163 4.47 11.90 -2.04
C MET A 163 3.21 11.90 -1.19
N THR A 164 3.05 12.93 -0.37
CA THR A 164 1.92 13.09 0.55
C THR A 164 1.28 14.44 0.32
N PHE A 165 0.01 14.55 0.65
CA PHE A 165 -0.73 15.80 0.66
C PHE A 165 -1.74 15.78 1.81
N GLY A 166 -2.02 16.95 2.38
CA GLY A 166 -3.02 17.13 3.43
C GLY A 166 -2.52 17.96 4.59
N PRO A 167 -3.39 18.21 5.57
CA PRO A 167 -3.01 18.96 6.76
C PRO A 167 -1.87 18.24 7.49
N PRO A 168 -0.94 18.97 8.11
CA PRO A 168 0.02 18.37 9.01
C PRO A 168 -0.72 17.62 10.12
N PRO A 169 -0.12 16.58 10.72
CA PRO A 169 -0.71 15.94 11.88
C PRO A 169 -1.02 17.02 12.92
N ALA A 170 -2.21 16.95 13.51
CA ALA A 170 -2.54 17.77 14.64
C ALA A 170 -1.49 17.49 15.74
N GLY A 171 -0.71 18.53 16.07
CA GLY A 171 0.34 18.47 17.10
C GLY A 171 -0.26 18.22 18.48
#